data_531a8c94a7e312247c85b4568ab412d1
#
_entry.id   531a8c94a7e312247c85b4568ab412d1
#
_cell.length_a   1.000
_cell.length_b   1.000
_cell.length_c   1.000
_cell.angle_alpha   90.00
_cell.angle_beta   90.00
_cell.angle_gamma   90.00
#
_symmetry.space_group_name_H-M   'P 1'
#
loop_
_entity.id
_entity.type
_entity.pdbx_description
1 polymer ?
#
loop_
_entity_poly.entity_id
_entity_poly.type
_entity_poly.pdbx_seq_one_letter_code
_entity_poly.pdbx_strand_id
1 'polypeptide(L)'
;MEVENVNVKNWKSLIKPSKLDVQISDDLTQAKIIAEPLEKGYGLTLGNSLRRILLSSIRGAAVTSIQIDGVLHEFTSIKGVREDVTDIVLNVKSLALKSNSEGTKKLVLDAKGPGEIKASDIAPVADVEILN
;
A
#
# COMPACT_ATOMS: atom_id res chain seq x y z
N MET A 1 -30.22 -44.32 -1.48
CA MET A 1 -29.47 -43.83 -0.26
C MET A 1 -28.60 -42.67 -0.71
N GLU A 2 -29.09 -41.43 -0.56
CA GLU A 2 -28.31 -40.27 -0.93
C GLU A 2 -27.15 -40.15 0.07
N VAL A 3 -25.93 -40.18 -0.44
CA VAL A 3 -24.75 -39.88 0.34
C VAL A 3 -24.78 -38.37 0.64
N GLU A 4 -25.38 -38.02 1.77
CA GLU A 4 -25.32 -36.63 2.27
C GLU A 4 -23.84 -36.22 2.33
N ASN A 5 -23.48 -35.24 1.55
CA ASN A 5 -22.10 -34.77 1.46
C ASN A 5 -21.70 -34.12 2.80
N VAL A 6 -20.99 -34.86 3.62
CA VAL A 6 -20.60 -34.47 5.00
C VAL A 6 -19.91 -33.11 5.02
N ASN A 7 -19.15 -32.77 3.98
CA ASN A 7 -18.46 -31.48 3.85
C ASN A 7 -19.44 -30.31 3.72
N VAL A 8 -20.56 -30.50 3.02
CA VAL A 8 -21.59 -29.45 2.88
C VAL A 8 -22.31 -29.24 4.20
N LYS A 9 -22.52 -30.31 4.98
CA LYS A 9 -23.17 -30.24 6.30
C LYS A 9 -22.28 -29.48 7.29
N ASN A 10 -20.99 -29.78 7.35
CA ASN A 10 -20.03 -29.08 8.21
C ASN A 10 -19.96 -27.59 7.89
N TRP A 11 -19.91 -27.22 6.61
CA TRP A 11 -19.90 -25.80 6.21
C TRP A 11 -21.16 -25.04 6.64
N LYS A 12 -22.33 -25.67 6.54
CA LYS A 12 -23.59 -25.07 6.95
C LYS A 12 -23.73 -24.90 8.45
N SER A 13 -23.08 -25.76 9.25
CA SER A 13 -23.14 -25.74 10.72
C SER A 13 -22.16 -24.78 11.37
N LEU A 14 -21.19 -24.23 10.62
CA LEU A 14 -20.24 -23.27 11.16
C LEU A 14 -20.91 -21.95 11.60
N ILE A 15 -20.48 -21.44 12.73
CA ILE A 15 -20.91 -20.13 13.23
C ILE A 15 -20.28 -19.06 12.32
N LYS A 16 -21.14 -18.29 11.67
CA LYS A 16 -20.77 -17.23 10.74
C LYS A 16 -21.14 -15.87 11.31
N PRO A 17 -20.36 -14.82 11.02
CA PRO A 17 -20.72 -13.49 11.50
C PRO A 17 -22.05 -13.06 10.87
N SER A 18 -22.96 -12.62 11.71
CA SER A 18 -24.26 -12.10 11.28
C SER A 18 -24.18 -10.62 10.88
N LYS A 19 -23.19 -9.90 11.41
CA LYS A 19 -22.97 -8.48 11.17
C LYS A 19 -21.48 -8.18 11.10
N LEU A 20 -21.12 -7.25 10.23
CA LEU A 20 -19.79 -6.64 10.20
C LEU A 20 -19.94 -5.20 10.71
N ASP A 21 -19.18 -4.84 11.73
CA ASP A 21 -19.01 -3.45 12.15
C ASP A 21 -17.72 -2.93 11.54
N VAL A 22 -17.82 -1.86 10.75
CA VAL A 22 -16.70 -1.27 10.02
C VAL A 22 -16.54 0.17 10.46
N GLN A 23 -15.43 0.47 11.08
CA GLN A 23 -15.04 1.80 11.52
C GLN A 23 -13.85 2.25 10.68
N ILE A 24 -13.99 3.34 9.94
CA ILE A 24 -12.97 3.87 9.03
C ILE A 24 -12.58 5.25 9.56
N SER A 25 -11.28 5.56 9.56
CA SER A 25 -10.76 6.90 9.87
C SER A 25 -11.14 7.91 8.78
N ASP A 26 -11.23 9.18 9.15
CA ASP A 26 -11.62 10.27 8.23
C ASP A 26 -10.63 10.42 7.06
N ASP A 27 -9.37 10.13 7.30
CA ASP A 27 -8.29 10.16 6.29
C ASP A 27 -8.21 8.89 5.43
N LEU A 28 -9.10 7.92 5.64
CA LEU A 28 -9.16 6.64 4.93
C LEU A 28 -7.88 5.78 5.03
N THR A 29 -7.00 6.07 5.98
CA THR A 29 -5.74 5.34 6.14
C THR A 29 -5.84 4.15 7.08
N GLN A 30 -6.87 4.12 7.93
CA GLN A 30 -7.09 3.07 8.92
C GLN A 30 -8.52 2.57 8.88
N ALA A 31 -8.68 1.27 9.05
CA ALA A 31 -9.98 0.65 9.20
C ALA A 31 -9.94 -0.42 10.30
N LYS A 32 -10.96 -0.41 11.16
CA LYS A 32 -11.19 -1.46 12.16
C LYS A 32 -12.46 -2.21 11.77
N ILE A 33 -12.32 -3.51 11.52
CA ILE A 33 -13.43 -4.38 11.13
C ILE A 33 -13.65 -5.40 12.24
N ILE A 34 -14.87 -5.43 12.78
CA ILE A 34 -15.27 -6.40 13.80
C ILE A 34 -16.25 -7.37 13.15
N ALA A 35 -15.91 -8.64 13.18
CA ALA A 35 -16.72 -9.73 12.63
C ALA A 35 -17.03 -10.72 13.75
N GLU A 36 -18.29 -10.77 14.19
CA GLU A 36 -18.75 -11.65 15.27
C GLU A 36 -20.22 -12.05 15.10
N PRO A 37 -20.61 -13.23 15.62
CA PRO A 37 -19.76 -14.27 16.19
C PRO A 37 -18.97 -15.04 15.14
N LEU A 38 -17.88 -15.68 15.55
CA LEU A 38 -17.09 -16.58 14.70
C LEU A 38 -16.88 -17.91 15.42
N GLU A 39 -16.80 -18.99 14.65
CA GLU A 39 -16.40 -20.30 15.15
C GLU A 39 -15.03 -20.22 15.83
N LYS A 40 -14.85 -21.01 16.90
CA LYS A 40 -13.58 -21.06 17.67
C LYS A 40 -12.40 -21.38 16.76
N GLY A 41 -11.37 -20.51 16.78
CA GLY A 41 -10.17 -20.64 15.95
C GLY A 41 -10.26 -19.99 14.56
N TYR A 42 -11.46 -19.71 14.04
CA TYR A 42 -11.62 -19.11 12.72
C TYR A 42 -11.09 -17.67 12.62
N GLY A 43 -11.14 -16.92 13.70
CA GLY A 43 -10.59 -15.56 13.73
C GLY A 43 -9.11 -15.53 13.36
N LEU A 44 -8.31 -16.45 13.89
CA LEU A 44 -6.89 -16.57 13.57
C LEU A 44 -6.66 -16.99 12.11
N THR A 45 -7.44 -17.95 11.63
CA THR A 45 -7.35 -18.45 10.24
C THR A 45 -7.69 -17.35 9.24
N LEU A 46 -8.81 -16.66 9.43
CA LEU A 46 -9.25 -15.56 8.56
C LEU A 46 -8.28 -14.39 8.61
N GLY A 47 -7.84 -13.98 9.81
CA GLY A 47 -6.90 -12.88 9.98
C GLY A 47 -5.58 -13.14 9.26
N ASN A 48 -4.99 -14.33 9.40
CA ASN A 48 -3.75 -14.69 8.71
C ASN A 48 -3.95 -14.78 7.20
N SER A 49 -5.07 -15.32 6.73
CA SER A 49 -5.37 -15.42 5.30
C SER A 49 -5.52 -14.04 4.68
N LEU A 50 -6.29 -13.15 5.30
CA LEU A 50 -6.46 -11.77 4.86
C LEU A 50 -5.13 -11.01 4.87
N ARG A 51 -4.33 -11.16 5.93
CA ARG A 51 -3.01 -10.54 6.01
C ARG A 51 -2.13 -10.96 4.82
N ARG A 52 -2.09 -12.25 4.50
CA ARG A 52 -1.29 -12.75 3.37
C ARG A 52 -1.76 -12.19 2.04
N ILE A 53 -3.07 -12.13 1.80
CA ILE A 53 -3.64 -11.57 0.56
C ILE A 53 -3.33 -10.08 0.45
N LEU A 54 -3.51 -9.32 1.53
CA LEU A 54 -3.23 -7.89 1.56
C LEU A 54 -1.75 -7.56 1.27
N LEU A 55 -0.83 -8.39 1.76
CA LEU A 55 0.61 -8.17 1.58
C LEU A 55 1.15 -8.66 0.23
N SER A 56 0.51 -9.63 -0.42
CA SER A 56 1.09 -10.30 -1.59
C SER A 56 0.28 -10.17 -2.88
N SER A 57 -1.01 -9.87 -2.81
CA SER A 57 -1.90 -10.05 -3.96
C SER A 57 -2.65 -8.79 -4.38
N ILE A 58 -2.58 -7.70 -3.60
CA ILE A 58 -3.19 -6.43 -3.97
C ILE A 58 -2.20 -5.61 -4.79
N ARG A 59 -2.65 -5.19 -5.97
CA ARG A 59 -1.87 -4.30 -6.84
C ARG A 59 -1.96 -2.86 -6.34
N GLY A 60 -0.87 -2.12 -6.50
CA GLY A 60 -0.78 -0.72 -6.19
C GLY A 60 0.32 -0.05 -7.01
N ALA A 61 0.36 1.28 -6.99
CA ALA A 61 1.43 2.05 -7.58
C ALA A 61 2.51 2.34 -6.52
N ALA A 62 3.76 2.20 -6.89
CA ALA A 62 4.89 2.53 -6.03
C ALA A 62 6.09 2.96 -6.88
N VAL A 63 7.00 3.74 -6.30
CA VAL A 63 8.27 4.04 -6.94
C VAL A 63 9.15 2.80 -6.94
N THR A 64 9.58 2.38 -8.12
CA THR A 64 10.44 1.19 -8.32
C THR A 64 11.90 1.55 -8.52
N SER A 65 12.19 2.73 -9.04
CA SER A 65 13.54 3.20 -9.29
C SER A 65 13.61 4.72 -9.22
N ILE A 66 14.77 5.23 -8.88
CA ILE A 66 15.10 6.66 -8.87
C ILE A 66 16.41 6.87 -9.63
N GLN A 67 16.51 7.96 -10.36
CA GLN A 67 17.73 8.41 -10.99
C GLN A 67 17.94 9.88 -10.63
N ILE A 68 19.14 10.21 -10.14
CA ILE A 68 19.54 11.56 -9.78
C ILE A 68 20.76 11.93 -10.60
N ASP A 69 20.72 13.08 -11.23
CA ASP A 69 21.84 13.55 -12.07
C ASP A 69 23.12 13.73 -11.23
N GLY A 70 24.21 13.17 -11.71
CA GLY A 70 25.51 13.22 -11.04
C GLY A 70 25.68 12.24 -9.86
N VAL A 71 24.70 11.38 -9.59
CA VAL A 71 24.74 10.37 -8.53
C VAL A 71 24.88 8.98 -9.15
N LEU A 72 25.91 8.23 -8.74
CA LEU A 72 26.19 6.89 -9.23
C LEU A 72 25.64 5.79 -8.33
N HIS A 73 25.49 6.05 -7.04
CA HIS A 73 24.99 5.08 -6.05
C HIS A 73 24.39 5.79 -4.85
N GLU A 74 23.58 5.07 -4.08
CA GLU A 74 22.82 5.60 -2.94
C GLU A 74 23.67 6.04 -1.74
N PHE A 75 24.91 5.60 -1.62
CA PHE A 75 25.81 5.93 -0.50
C PHE A 75 26.64 7.18 -0.80
N THR A 76 26.02 8.23 -1.29
CA THR A 76 26.68 9.49 -1.60
C THR A 76 25.83 10.66 -1.15
N SER A 77 26.44 11.83 -1.07
CA SER A 77 25.76 13.10 -0.79
C SER A 77 25.76 13.99 -2.02
N ILE A 78 24.75 14.83 -2.14
CA ILE A 78 24.62 15.79 -3.23
C ILE A 78 25.06 17.16 -2.73
N LYS A 79 25.98 17.81 -3.44
CA LYS A 79 26.45 19.13 -3.06
C LYS A 79 25.31 20.15 -3.01
N GLY A 80 25.11 20.76 -1.86
CA GLY A 80 24.05 21.75 -1.63
C GLY A 80 22.70 21.17 -1.20
N VAL A 81 22.60 19.85 -1.04
CA VAL A 81 21.45 19.17 -0.46
C VAL A 81 21.83 18.73 0.96
N ARG A 82 20.93 18.91 1.90
CA ARG A 82 21.12 18.58 3.32
C ARG A 82 21.07 17.08 3.56
N GLU A 83 20.09 16.43 2.94
CA GLU A 83 19.86 15.00 3.01
C GLU A 83 20.89 14.25 2.15
N ASP A 84 21.30 13.07 2.58
CA ASP A 84 22.02 12.15 1.71
C ASP A 84 21.08 11.44 0.71
N VAL A 85 21.64 10.72 -0.26
CA VAL A 85 20.84 10.02 -1.26
C VAL A 85 20.01 8.91 -0.64
N THR A 86 20.46 8.27 0.44
CA THR A 86 19.71 7.25 1.16
C THR A 86 18.46 7.84 1.78
N ASP A 87 18.57 9.01 2.42
CA ASP A 87 17.42 9.73 2.97
C ASP A 87 16.43 10.12 1.88
N ILE A 88 16.91 10.61 0.74
CA ILE A 88 16.06 10.93 -0.42
C ILE A 88 15.32 9.68 -0.90
N VAL A 89 15.99 8.54 -1.02
CA VAL A 89 15.34 7.27 -1.41
C VAL A 89 14.26 6.86 -0.42
N LEU A 90 14.50 7.00 0.88
CA LEU A 90 13.51 6.69 1.92
C LEU A 90 12.29 7.63 1.84
N ASN A 91 12.51 8.92 1.63
CA ASN A 91 11.45 9.89 1.44
C ASN A 91 10.61 9.58 0.18
N VAL A 92 11.25 9.27 -0.93
CA VAL A 92 10.58 8.88 -2.17
C VAL A 92 9.78 7.56 -2.01
N LYS A 93 10.30 6.59 -1.24
CA LYS A 93 9.55 5.35 -0.91
C LYS A 93 8.29 5.61 -0.09
N SER A 94 8.24 6.68 0.68
CA SER A 94 7.07 7.03 1.49
C SER A 94 5.94 7.68 0.69
N LEU A 95 6.15 8.02 -0.59
CA LEU A 95 5.13 8.59 -1.45
C LEU A 95 3.98 7.60 -1.68
N ALA A 96 2.78 8.04 -1.38
CA ALA A 96 1.56 7.30 -1.69
C ALA A 96 1.08 7.71 -3.09
N LEU A 97 1.10 6.74 -4.00
CA LEU A 97 0.80 6.97 -5.41
C LEU A 97 -0.45 6.19 -5.83
N LYS A 98 -1.25 6.80 -6.69
CA LYS A 98 -2.33 6.14 -7.40
C LYS A 98 -2.08 6.25 -8.90
N SER A 99 -2.17 5.13 -9.60
CA SER A 99 -2.07 5.08 -11.06
C SER A 99 -3.35 4.52 -11.65
N ASN A 100 -3.91 5.23 -12.62
CA ASN A 100 -5.13 4.83 -13.32
C ASN A 100 -4.83 4.06 -14.63
N SER A 101 -3.54 3.86 -14.94
CA SER A 101 -3.09 3.12 -16.12
C SER A 101 -2.01 2.12 -15.77
N GLU A 102 -1.88 1.08 -16.59
CA GLU A 102 -0.82 0.09 -16.44
C GLU A 102 0.52 0.57 -17.04
N GLY A 103 1.61 -0.06 -16.61
CA GLY A 103 2.95 0.21 -17.10
C GLY A 103 3.74 1.22 -16.27
N THR A 104 5.04 1.31 -16.55
CA THR A 104 5.97 2.19 -15.86
C THR A 104 5.80 3.63 -16.34
N LYS A 105 5.67 4.56 -15.40
CA LYS A 105 5.61 6.00 -15.65
C LYS A 105 6.86 6.68 -15.12
N LYS A 106 7.33 7.70 -15.83
CA LYS A 106 8.45 8.52 -15.39
C LYS A 106 7.91 9.82 -14.80
N LEU A 107 8.20 10.05 -13.54
CA LEU A 107 7.98 11.34 -12.87
C LEU A 107 9.29 12.13 -12.88
N VAL A 108 9.22 13.43 -13.00
CA VAL A 108 10.37 14.31 -13.03
C VAL A 108 10.23 15.35 -11.94
N LEU A 109 11.28 15.52 -11.16
CA LEU A 109 11.44 16.58 -10.18
C LEU A 109 12.63 17.44 -10.61
N ASP A 110 12.41 18.72 -10.83
CA ASP A 110 13.46 19.71 -11.09
C ASP A 110 13.26 20.86 -10.10
N ALA A 111 14.21 21.03 -9.19
CA ALA A 111 14.15 22.06 -8.15
C ALA A 111 15.42 22.90 -8.16
N LYS A 112 15.27 24.21 -8.00
CA LYS A 112 16.38 25.19 -8.00
C LYS A 112 16.29 26.10 -6.78
N GLY A 113 17.46 26.40 -6.22
CA GLY A 113 17.61 27.38 -5.15
C GLY A 113 17.46 26.81 -3.75
N PRO A 114 17.71 27.62 -2.73
CA PRO A 114 17.52 27.18 -1.35
C PRO A 114 16.02 27.06 -1.05
N GLY A 115 15.58 25.91 -0.58
CA GLY A 115 14.19 25.65 -0.21
C GLY A 115 13.93 24.21 0.15
N GLU A 116 12.77 23.98 0.73
CA GLU A 116 12.26 22.63 0.99
C GLU A 116 11.60 22.08 -0.29
N ILE A 117 11.96 20.88 -0.66
CA ILE A 117 11.40 20.17 -1.82
C ILE A 117 10.27 19.27 -1.34
N LYS A 118 9.10 19.41 -1.94
CA LYS A 118 7.88 18.68 -1.58
C LYS A 118 7.42 17.79 -2.73
N ALA A 119 6.55 16.84 -2.41
CA ALA A 119 5.90 15.99 -3.42
C ALA A 119 5.11 16.79 -4.46
N SER A 120 4.58 17.96 -4.07
CA SER A 120 3.90 18.90 -4.98
C SER A 120 4.80 19.51 -6.06
N ASP A 121 6.12 19.46 -5.90
CA ASP A 121 7.08 20.00 -6.86
C ASP A 121 7.40 19.00 -7.99
N ILE A 122 6.90 17.78 -7.85
CA ILE A 122 6.99 16.76 -8.90
C ILE A 122 6.09 17.19 -10.07
N ALA A 123 6.65 17.19 -11.27
CA ALA A 123 5.90 17.53 -12.47
C ALA A 123 4.70 16.58 -12.65
N PRO A 124 3.48 17.11 -12.83
CA PRO A 124 2.30 16.29 -12.95
C PRO A 124 2.37 15.42 -14.22
N VAL A 125 2.01 14.16 -14.08
CA VAL A 125 1.93 13.21 -15.19
C VAL A 125 0.51 12.68 -15.27
N ALA A 126 0.01 12.56 -16.48
CA ALA A 126 -1.31 11.98 -16.72
C ALA A 126 -1.40 10.59 -16.08
N ASP A 127 -2.55 10.28 -15.50
CA ASP A 127 -2.86 9.01 -14.86
C ASP A 127 -2.13 8.70 -13.54
N VAL A 128 -1.26 9.58 -13.04
CA VAL A 128 -0.58 9.40 -11.74
C VAL A 128 -0.95 10.53 -10.80
N GLU A 129 -1.46 10.17 -9.64
CA GLU A 129 -1.85 11.07 -8.56
C GLU A 129 -0.97 10.79 -7.35
N ILE A 130 -0.44 11.84 -6.73
CA ILE A 130 0.30 11.78 -5.47
C ILE A 130 -0.69 12.12 -4.36
N LEU A 131 -0.83 11.25 -3.37
CA LEU A 131 -1.89 11.31 -2.36
C LEU A 131 -1.44 11.97 -1.04
N ASN A 132 -0.13 12.06 -0.78
CA ASN A 132 0.44 12.63 0.45
C ASN A 132 1.47 13.71 0.19
#